data_ac46eea0f01e77e8668d50b0ed628220
#
_entry.id   ac46eea0f01e77e8668d50b0ed628220
#
_cell.length_a   1.000
_cell.length_b   1.000
_cell.length_c   1.000
_cell.angle_alpha   90.00
_cell.angle_beta   90.00
_cell.angle_gamma   90.00
#
_symmetry.space_group_name_H-M   'P 1'
#
loop_
_entity.id
_entity.type
_entity.pdbx_description
1 polymer ?
#
loop_
_entity_poly.entity_id
_entity_poly.type
_entity_poly.pdbx_seq_one_letter_code
_entity_poly.pdbx_strand_id
1 'polypeptide(L)'
;TVYGLAVLSRCARMNQDWDSAIVHDTRRLEMAMGMKNDVLHMEALADVGHAQASLGELATASEMYQESLDLAKRLEHPAGVLVASWGLADLGEIEARYDDALLVLSDAMHLFMQLGIPAPDLLKKRLHALTSLDGEVK
;
A
#
# COMPACT_ATOMS: atom_id res chain seq x y z
N THR A 1 -16.25 3.05 -16.64
CA THR A 1 -14.83 3.14 -17.01
C THR A 1 -13.93 3.02 -15.78
N VAL A 2 -12.67 2.69 -16.00
CA VAL A 2 -11.68 2.62 -14.91
C VAL A 2 -11.61 3.95 -14.17
N TYR A 3 -11.60 5.05 -14.90
CA TYR A 3 -11.56 6.41 -14.31
C TYR A 3 -12.82 6.70 -13.48
N GLY A 4 -13.99 6.37 -14.00
CA GLY A 4 -15.25 6.56 -13.30
C GLY A 4 -15.32 5.74 -12.00
N LEU A 5 -14.86 4.49 -12.04
CA LEU A 5 -14.78 3.63 -10.84
C LEU A 5 -13.83 4.19 -9.80
N ALA A 6 -12.71 4.77 -10.22
CA ALA A 6 -11.76 5.40 -9.29
C ALA A 6 -12.40 6.61 -8.58
N VAL A 7 -13.20 7.42 -9.29
CA VAL A 7 -13.90 8.54 -8.69
C VAL A 7 -14.95 8.05 -7.68
N LEU A 8 -15.75 7.05 -8.05
CA LEU A 8 -16.77 6.47 -7.16
C LEU A 8 -16.14 5.89 -5.89
N SER A 9 -15.04 5.17 -6.03
CA SER A 9 -14.31 4.61 -4.90
C SER A 9 -13.78 5.72 -3.99
N ARG A 10 -13.23 6.78 -4.57
CA ARG A 10 -12.75 7.93 -3.79
C ARG A 10 -13.87 8.59 -3.00
N CYS A 11 -15.03 8.77 -3.60
CA CYS A 11 -16.18 9.32 -2.91
C CYS A 11 -16.62 8.43 -1.75
N ALA A 12 -16.66 7.12 -1.97
CA ALA A 12 -17.01 6.16 -0.93
C ALA A 12 -16.03 6.21 0.24
N ARG A 13 -14.72 6.32 -0.04
CA ARG A 13 -13.70 6.44 1.01
C ARG A 13 -13.84 7.74 1.81
N MET A 14 -14.14 8.85 1.15
CA MET A 14 -14.34 10.13 1.83
C MET A 14 -15.53 10.09 2.79
N ASN A 15 -16.55 9.30 2.48
CA ASN A 15 -17.72 9.09 3.32
C ASN A 15 -17.53 7.91 4.30
N GLN A 16 -16.35 7.31 4.33
CA GLN A 16 -16.05 6.13 5.14
C GLN A 16 -16.96 4.93 4.82
N ASP A 17 -17.44 4.87 3.57
CA ASP A 17 -18.21 3.72 3.06
C ASP A 17 -17.25 2.73 2.40
N TRP A 18 -16.57 1.95 3.25
CA TRP A 18 -15.52 1.04 2.82
C TRP A 18 -16.05 -0.13 2.00
N ASP A 19 -17.28 -0.59 2.26
CA ASP A 19 -17.89 -1.66 1.48
C ASP A 19 -18.08 -1.23 0.03
N SER A 20 -18.60 -0.02 -0.19
CA SER A 20 -18.75 0.52 -1.55
C SER A 20 -17.38 0.78 -2.18
N ALA A 21 -16.39 1.25 -1.41
CA ALA A 21 -15.05 1.46 -1.91
C ALA A 21 -14.45 0.15 -2.44
N ILE A 22 -14.60 -0.94 -1.70
CA ILE A 22 -14.13 -2.27 -2.12
C ILE A 22 -14.79 -2.70 -3.42
N VAL A 23 -16.09 -2.53 -3.55
CA VAL A 23 -16.83 -2.91 -4.77
C VAL A 23 -16.27 -2.16 -5.98
N HIS A 24 -16.11 -0.85 -5.87
CA HIS A 24 -15.61 -0.03 -6.98
C HIS A 24 -14.14 -0.32 -7.29
N ASP A 25 -13.31 -0.49 -6.28
CA ASP A 25 -11.89 -0.77 -6.47
C ASP A 25 -11.67 -2.19 -7.03
N THR A 26 -12.47 -3.17 -6.61
CA THR A 26 -12.41 -4.52 -7.16
C THR A 26 -12.77 -4.52 -8.64
N ARG A 27 -13.80 -3.79 -9.03
CA ARG A 27 -14.15 -3.65 -10.45
C ARG A 27 -13.06 -2.95 -11.23
N ARG A 28 -12.46 -1.91 -10.65
CA ARG A 28 -11.32 -1.21 -11.25
C ARG A 28 -10.14 -2.15 -11.45
N LEU A 29 -9.88 -3.02 -10.46
CA LEU A 29 -8.83 -4.03 -10.53
C LEU A 29 -9.08 -5.01 -11.69
N GLU A 30 -10.30 -5.54 -11.81
CA GLU A 30 -10.67 -6.45 -12.88
C GLU A 30 -10.49 -5.79 -14.26
N MET A 31 -10.91 -4.54 -14.38
CA MET A 31 -10.75 -3.79 -15.65
C MET A 31 -9.28 -3.56 -15.99
N ALA A 32 -8.45 -3.22 -14.99
CA ALA A 32 -7.01 -3.02 -15.20
C ALA A 32 -6.32 -4.31 -15.65
N MET A 33 -6.70 -5.44 -15.07
CA MET A 33 -6.19 -6.75 -15.47
C MET A 33 -6.60 -7.09 -16.90
N GLY A 34 -7.87 -6.82 -17.26
CA GLY A 34 -8.38 -7.03 -18.62
C GLY A 34 -7.70 -6.16 -19.66
N MET A 35 -7.32 -4.94 -19.29
CA MET A 35 -6.59 -4.00 -20.14
C MET A 35 -5.09 -4.27 -20.17
N LYS A 36 -4.61 -5.17 -19.32
CA LYS A 36 -3.18 -5.46 -19.13
C LYS A 36 -2.37 -4.21 -18.78
N ASN A 37 -2.98 -3.32 -17.97
CA ASN A 37 -2.33 -2.10 -17.52
C ASN A 37 -1.77 -2.31 -16.11
N ASP A 38 -0.48 -2.55 -16.02
CA ASP A 38 0.20 -2.92 -14.78
C ASP A 38 0.17 -1.80 -13.73
N VAL A 39 0.26 -0.53 -14.16
CA VAL A 39 0.21 0.60 -13.22
C VAL A 39 -1.18 0.71 -12.58
N LEU A 40 -2.23 0.63 -13.38
CA LEU A 40 -3.60 0.65 -12.86
C LEU A 40 -3.88 -0.57 -11.98
N HIS A 41 -3.36 -1.73 -12.35
CA HIS A 41 -3.45 -2.96 -11.56
C HIS A 41 -2.80 -2.77 -10.19
N MET A 42 -1.58 -2.25 -10.17
CA MET A 42 -0.83 -1.96 -8.95
C MET A 42 -1.58 -1.00 -8.03
N GLU A 43 -2.10 0.10 -8.58
CA GLU A 43 -2.84 1.10 -7.81
C GLU A 43 -4.14 0.53 -7.25
N ALA A 44 -4.87 -0.24 -8.05
CA ALA A 44 -6.13 -0.85 -7.61
C ALA A 44 -5.92 -1.86 -6.48
N LEU A 45 -4.85 -2.65 -6.56
CA LEU A 45 -4.50 -3.60 -5.48
C LEU A 45 -4.25 -2.87 -4.16
N ALA A 46 -3.50 -1.77 -4.18
CA ALA A 46 -3.22 -0.98 -2.99
C ALA A 46 -4.51 -0.37 -2.41
N ASP A 47 -5.40 0.11 -3.26
CA ASP A 47 -6.67 0.72 -2.83
C ASP A 47 -7.60 -0.33 -2.22
N VAL A 48 -7.70 -1.52 -2.82
CA VAL A 48 -8.47 -2.64 -2.24
C VAL A 48 -7.88 -3.03 -0.88
N GLY A 49 -6.54 -3.10 -0.80
CA GLY A 49 -5.87 -3.39 0.46
C GLY A 49 -6.20 -2.39 1.56
N HIS A 50 -6.21 -1.09 1.22
CA HIS A 50 -6.55 -0.05 2.17
C HIS A 50 -8.01 -0.18 2.67
N ALA A 51 -8.94 -0.43 1.77
CA ALA A 51 -10.34 -0.61 2.13
C ALA A 51 -10.55 -1.86 3.00
N GLN A 52 -9.89 -2.97 2.67
CA GLN A 52 -9.95 -4.19 3.48
C GLN A 52 -9.38 -3.97 4.89
N ALA A 53 -8.25 -3.28 4.99
CA ALA A 53 -7.65 -2.95 6.28
C ALA A 53 -8.59 -2.10 7.13
N SER A 54 -9.27 -1.15 6.52
CA SER A 54 -10.23 -0.26 7.19
C SER A 54 -11.45 -1.01 7.72
N LEU A 55 -11.79 -2.15 7.10
CA LEU A 55 -12.86 -3.05 7.57
C LEU A 55 -12.36 -4.08 8.59
N GLY A 56 -11.07 -4.09 8.89
CA GLY A 56 -10.49 -5.06 9.82
C GLY A 56 -10.09 -6.38 9.19
N GLU A 57 -10.19 -6.50 7.86
CA GLU A 57 -9.80 -7.69 7.10
C GLU A 57 -8.29 -7.67 6.83
N LEU A 58 -7.50 -7.84 7.90
CA LEU A 58 -6.06 -7.58 7.86
C LEU A 58 -5.28 -8.57 7.00
N ALA A 59 -5.67 -9.86 7.03
CA ALA A 59 -5.01 -10.88 6.23
C ALA A 59 -5.19 -10.62 4.72
N THR A 60 -6.42 -10.31 4.30
CA THR A 60 -6.72 -9.98 2.90
C THR A 60 -6.00 -8.69 2.48
N ALA A 61 -6.00 -7.69 3.35
CA ALA A 61 -5.29 -6.43 3.09
C ALA A 61 -3.80 -6.67 2.87
N SER A 62 -3.19 -7.51 3.69
CA SER A 62 -1.78 -7.87 3.57
C SER A 62 -1.47 -8.51 2.21
N GLU A 63 -2.32 -9.44 1.76
CA GLU A 63 -2.16 -10.06 0.44
C GLU A 63 -2.23 -9.03 -0.69
N MET A 64 -3.20 -8.13 -0.62
CA MET A 64 -3.38 -7.10 -1.65
C MET A 64 -2.20 -6.14 -1.70
N TYR A 65 -1.74 -5.68 -0.55
CA TYR A 65 -0.56 -4.82 -0.48
C TYR A 65 0.70 -5.53 -0.96
N GLN A 66 0.86 -6.82 -0.63
CA GLN A 66 2.04 -7.57 -1.07
C GLN A 66 2.06 -7.74 -2.58
N GLU A 67 0.93 -8.05 -3.20
CA GLU A 67 0.83 -8.13 -4.66
C GLU A 67 1.11 -6.78 -5.32
N SER A 68 0.59 -5.70 -4.75
CA SER A 68 0.85 -4.34 -5.23
C SER A 68 2.34 -4.01 -5.13
N LEU A 69 2.97 -4.37 -4.01
CA LEU A 69 4.39 -4.12 -3.79
C LEU A 69 5.26 -4.89 -4.80
N ASP A 70 4.97 -6.17 -4.99
CA ASP A 70 5.73 -7.01 -5.95
C ASP A 70 5.63 -6.43 -7.35
N LEU A 71 4.44 -5.99 -7.76
CA LEU A 71 4.23 -5.38 -9.06
C LEU A 71 4.95 -4.03 -9.17
N ALA A 72 4.89 -3.21 -8.13
CA ALA A 72 5.59 -1.91 -8.09
C ALA A 72 7.11 -2.07 -8.19
N LYS A 73 7.67 -3.06 -7.51
CA LYS A 73 9.11 -3.36 -7.60
C LYS A 73 9.49 -3.79 -9.00
N ARG A 74 8.69 -4.65 -9.62
CA ARG A 74 8.92 -5.13 -10.98
C ARG A 74 8.88 -3.99 -12.00
N LEU A 75 7.99 -3.03 -11.78
CA LEU A 75 7.84 -1.84 -12.63
C LEU A 75 8.87 -0.74 -12.30
N GLU A 76 9.67 -0.93 -11.26
CA GLU A 76 10.57 0.11 -10.73
C GLU A 76 9.82 1.42 -10.49
N HIS A 77 8.65 1.34 -9.84
CA HIS A 77 7.75 2.45 -9.61
C HIS A 77 7.85 2.93 -8.15
N PRO A 78 8.64 3.99 -7.86
CA PRO A 78 8.93 4.38 -6.47
C PRO A 78 7.69 4.73 -5.66
N ALA A 79 6.77 5.50 -6.25
CA ALA A 79 5.54 5.89 -5.56
C ALA A 79 4.69 4.66 -5.20
N GLY A 80 4.59 3.69 -6.12
CA GLY A 80 3.86 2.44 -5.86
C GLY A 80 4.50 1.61 -4.76
N VAL A 81 5.82 1.50 -4.76
CA VAL A 81 6.55 0.83 -3.68
C VAL A 81 6.29 1.50 -2.34
N LEU A 82 6.33 2.83 -2.31
CA LEU A 82 6.09 3.58 -1.07
C LEU A 82 4.68 3.34 -0.54
N VAL A 83 3.66 3.44 -1.39
CA VAL A 83 2.25 3.26 -0.98
C VAL A 83 2.00 1.86 -0.43
N ALA A 84 2.44 0.82 -1.14
CA ALA A 84 2.24 -0.57 -0.70
C ALA A 84 3.04 -0.89 0.57
N SER A 85 4.29 -0.43 0.64
CA SER A 85 5.13 -0.61 1.82
C SER A 85 4.55 0.10 3.04
N TRP A 86 4.00 1.29 2.83
CA TRP A 86 3.35 2.06 3.89
C TRP A 86 2.14 1.33 4.45
N GLY A 87 1.31 0.76 3.57
CA GLY A 87 0.16 -0.06 3.97
C GLY A 87 0.58 -1.29 4.78
N LEU A 88 1.62 -2.01 4.32
CA LEU A 88 2.15 -3.16 5.04
C LEU A 88 2.72 -2.77 6.40
N ALA A 89 3.38 -1.62 6.49
CA ALA A 89 3.89 -1.10 7.76
C ALA A 89 2.75 -0.78 8.72
N ASP A 90 1.67 -0.19 8.23
CA ASP A 90 0.47 0.08 9.05
C ASP A 90 -0.08 -1.22 9.65
N LEU A 91 -0.18 -2.27 8.85
CA LEU A 91 -0.64 -3.58 9.32
C LEU A 91 0.32 -4.16 10.38
N GLY A 92 1.61 -4.02 10.16
CA GLY A 92 2.62 -4.45 11.12
C GLY A 92 2.49 -3.74 12.47
N GLU A 93 2.25 -2.42 12.45
CA GLU A 93 2.04 -1.64 13.66
C GLU A 93 0.75 -2.05 14.40
N ILE A 94 -0.34 -2.27 13.66
CA ILE A 94 -1.62 -2.73 14.26
C ILE A 94 -1.42 -4.05 15.00
N GLU A 95 -0.61 -4.96 14.45
CA GLU A 95 -0.34 -6.27 15.03
C GLU A 95 0.90 -6.28 15.95
N ALA A 96 1.46 -5.11 16.23
CA ALA A 96 2.68 -4.93 17.05
C ALA A 96 3.91 -5.69 16.50
N ARG A 97 3.95 -5.89 15.20
CA ARG A 97 5.10 -6.49 14.48
C ARG A 97 5.98 -5.38 13.92
N TYR A 98 6.65 -4.66 14.80
CA TYR A 98 7.45 -3.47 14.44
C TYR A 98 8.68 -3.82 13.61
N ASP A 99 9.26 -4.99 13.81
CA ASP A 99 10.39 -5.48 13.02
C ASP A 99 9.98 -5.70 11.55
N ASP A 100 8.80 -6.28 11.31
CA ASP A 100 8.27 -6.46 9.96
C ASP A 100 8.00 -5.10 9.29
N ALA A 101 7.42 -4.16 10.03
CA ALA A 101 7.18 -2.81 9.54
C ALA A 101 8.49 -2.10 9.17
N LEU A 102 9.50 -2.22 10.03
CA LEU A 102 10.84 -1.67 9.77
C LEU A 102 11.44 -2.27 8.51
N LEU A 103 11.36 -3.59 8.35
CA LEU A 103 11.95 -4.28 7.22
C LEU A 103 11.35 -3.79 5.90
N VAL A 104 10.03 -3.73 5.80
CA VAL A 104 9.36 -3.33 4.55
C VAL A 104 9.67 -1.89 4.18
N LEU A 105 9.73 -0.98 5.16
CA LEU A 105 10.06 0.42 4.91
C LEU A 105 11.55 0.63 4.62
N SER A 106 12.42 -0.15 5.24
CA SER A 106 13.86 -0.13 4.94
C SER A 106 14.12 -0.60 3.50
N ASP A 107 13.42 -1.63 3.05
CA ASP A 107 13.52 -2.09 1.67
C ASP A 107 13.05 -1.02 0.69
N ALA A 108 11.98 -0.30 1.02
CA ALA A 108 11.51 0.84 0.22
C ALA A 108 12.58 1.94 0.13
N MET A 109 13.21 2.27 1.25
CA MET A 109 14.31 3.25 1.29
C MET A 109 15.45 2.82 0.38
N HIS A 110 15.84 1.54 0.43
CA HIS A 110 16.90 1.00 -0.43
C HIS A 110 16.58 1.15 -1.90
N LEU A 111 15.32 0.93 -2.28
CA LEU A 111 14.92 1.10 -3.68
C LEU A 111 15.08 2.55 -4.14
N PHE A 112 14.65 3.50 -3.32
CA PHE A 112 14.83 4.93 -3.62
C PHE A 112 16.31 5.24 -3.83
N MET A 113 17.17 4.72 -2.96
CA MET A 113 18.63 4.91 -3.07
C MET A 113 19.18 4.29 -4.34
N GLN A 114 18.77 3.07 -4.69
CA GLN A 114 19.22 2.39 -5.91
C GLN A 114 18.81 3.13 -7.18
N LEU A 115 17.63 3.75 -7.17
CA LEU A 115 17.13 4.52 -8.31
C LEU A 115 17.69 5.95 -8.35
N GLY A 116 18.45 6.35 -7.34
CA GLY A 116 19.01 7.71 -7.25
C GLY A 116 17.95 8.78 -7.01
N ILE A 117 16.81 8.40 -6.43
CA ILE A 117 15.69 9.30 -6.14
C ILE A 117 15.72 9.65 -4.65
N PRO A 118 15.59 10.94 -4.29
CA PRO A 118 15.53 11.33 -2.87
C PRO A 118 14.33 10.67 -2.18
N ALA A 119 14.57 10.03 -1.05
CA ALA A 119 13.51 9.42 -0.27
C ALA A 119 12.66 10.51 0.40
N PRO A 120 11.31 10.33 0.47
CA PRO A 120 10.45 11.29 1.16
C PRO A 120 10.83 11.44 2.64
N ASP A 121 10.73 12.67 3.17
CA ASP A 121 11.00 12.93 4.57
C ASP A 121 10.08 12.14 5.50
N LEU A 122 8.82 11.93 5.11
CA LEU A 122 7.88 11.12 5.88
C LEU A 122 8.37 9.68 6.07
N LEU A 123 8.98 9.10 5.04
CA LEU A 123 9.55 7.75 5.13
C LEU A 123 10.70 7.73 6.14
N LYS A 124 11.60 8.70 6.07
CA LYS A 124 12.73 8.80 7.00
C LYS A 124 12.26 8.97 8.45
N LYS A 125 11.27 9.83 8.67
CA LYS A 125 10.70 10.07 10.00
C LYS A 125 10.03 8.82 10.57
N ARG A 126 9.27 8.11 9.74
CA ARG A 126 8.60 6.87 10.18
C ARG A 126 9.60 5.78 10.51
N LEU A 127 10.65 5.62 9.70
CA LEU A 127 11.73 4.67 10.00
C LEU A 127 12.37 4.94 11.35
N HIS A 128 12.65 6.22 11.63
CA HIS A 128 13.23 6.62 12.92
C HIS A 128 12.28 6.29 14.09
N ALA A 129 11.00 6.63 13.95
CA ALA A 129 10.00 6.37 14.98
C ALA A 129 9.81 4.86 15.24
N LEU A 130 9.77 4.05 14.18
CA LEU A 130 9.63 2.59 14.28
C LEU A 130 10.87 1.94 14.92
N THR A 131 12.05 2.46 14.63
CA THR A 131 13.29 1.98 15.24
C THR A 131 13.24 2.16 16.76
N SER A 132 12.72 3.29 17.23
CA SER A 132 12.55 3.54 18.66
C SER A 132 11.53 2.58 19.28
N LEU A 133 10.39 2.34 18.62
CA LEU A 133 9.36 1.42 19.10
C LEU A 133 9.87 -0.03 19.15
N ASP A 134 10.57 -0.48 18.12
CA ASP A 134 11.14 -1.83 18.08
C ASP A 134 12.17 -2.03 19.22
N GLY A 135 12.98 -1.00 19.49
CA GLY A 135 13.92 -1.02 20.60
C GLY A 135 13.26 -1.11 21.97
N GLU A 136 12.09 -0.47 22.15
CA GLU A 136 11.33 -0.51 23.40
C GLU A 136 10.71 -1.89 23.65
N VAL A 137 10.29 -2.59 22.58
CA VAL A 137 9.69 -3.92 22.69
C VAL A 137 10.73 -4.98 23.02
N LYS A 138 11.95 -4.81 22.54
CA LYS A 138 13.08 -5.73 22.79
C LYS A 138 13.75 -5.41 24.12
#